data_028e14fc39fc26812da52dd8387d21e2
#
_entry.id   028e14fc39fc26812da52dd8387d21e2
#
_cell.length_a   1.000
_cell.length_b   1.000
_cell.length_c   1.000
_cell.angle_alpha   90.00
_cell.angle_beta   90.00
_cell.angle_gamma   90.00
#
_symmetry.space_group_name_H-M   'P 1'
#
loop_
_entity.id
_entity.type
_entity.pdbx_description
1 polymer ?
#
loop_
_entity_poly.entity_id
_entity_poly.type
_entity_poly.pdbx_seq_one_letter_code
_entity_poly.pdbx_strand_id
1 'polypeptide(L)'
;MADKRQRARLQGSWAGHSKTAATTFQAGRRTSENVARTHWPSKEQAAADRRFIFQDPTEVQRKIPEERIIDKEGLYEISSGPTGISRLHLKPRFIESKEADWMFEQLYREIPWQQKSNIGKDGPYQEPRLTAWYGQLSYTYSGSTMKSNPHWHPLLSMLKDHIEELTGYTFNSLLCNMYRNCKDSIDWHSDDEPSLGRSPVIASLSFGETRNFEMRKKPPPEEKGDYTYAERIRIPLSHGCLLLMEGSTQKDWQHRVPKEYHDRNPRINLTFRTVYPEA
;
A
#
# COMPACT_ATOMS: atom_id res chain seq x y z
N MET A 1 29.98 -2.51 -40.08
CA MET A 1 30.42 -1.26 -39.42
C MET A 1 29.94 -1.34 -37.96
N ALA A 2 30.91 -1.39 -37.06
CA ALA A 2 30.66 -1.64 -35.64
C ALA A 2 30.45 -0.31 -34.90
N ASP A 3 29.37 -0.18 -34.15
CA ASP A 3 29.15 0.97 -33.29
C ASP A 3 29.44 0.60 -31.84
N LYS A 4 30.39 1.33 -31.25
CA LYS A 4 30.91 1.11 -29.89
C LYS A 4 30.03 1.82 -28.87
N ARG A 5 29.28 1.08 -28.08
CA ARG A 5 28.62 1.62 -26.89
C ARG A 5 29.63 1.87 -25.76
N GLN A 6 29.92 3.11 -25.49
CA GLN A 6 30.67 3.54 -24.31
C GLN A 6 29.80 3.42 -23.05
N ARG A 7 30.26 2.62 -22.11
CA ARG A 7 29.72 2.59 -20.73
C ARG A 7 30.36 3.73 -19.94
N ALA A 8 29.59 4.75 -19.58
CA ALA A 8 30.01 5.74 -18.60
C ALA A 8 29.76 5.18 -17.17
N ARG A 9 30.85 4.94 -16.44
CA ARG A 9 30.81 4.72 -14.98
C ARG A 9 30.82 6.08 -14.29
N LEU A 10 29.74 6.41 -13.60
CA LEU A 10 29.71 7.54 -12.66
C LEU A 10 30.35 7.10 -11.34
N GLN A 11 31.57 7.53 -11.10
CA GLN A 11 32.17 7.57 -9.76
C GLN A 11 31.76 8.86 -9.08
N GLY A 12 31.06 8.77 -7.96
CA GLY A 12 30.72 9.92 -7.12
C GLY A 12 31.96 10.41 -6.37
N SER A 13 32.37 11.63 -6.66
CA SER A 13 33.41 12.34 -5.93
C SER A 13 32.75 13.34 -4.97
N TRP A 14 32.98 13.16 -3.68
CA TRP A 14 32.66 14.12 -2.64
C TRP A 14 33.86 15.07 -2.48
N ALA A 15 33.76 16.31 -2.95
CA ALA A 15 34.68 17.36 -2.61
C ALA A 15 33.89 18.63 -2.27
N GLY A 16 33.84 18.94 -0.99
CA GLY A 16 33.30 20.19 -0.48
C GLY A 16 34.34 21.30 -0.70
N HIS A 17 33.93 22.41 -1.33
CA HIS A 17 34.71 23.65 -1.41
C HIS A 17 34.22 24.62 -0.33
N SER A 18 35.03 24.82 0.71
CA SER A 18 34.89 25.97 1.60
C SER A 18 35.69 27.14 1.04
N LYS A 19 35.02 28.25 0.74
CA LYS A 19 35.69 29.52 0.46
C LYS A 19 35.94 30.27 1.76
N THR A 20 37.18 30.42 2.16
CA THR A 20 37.64 31.32 3.22
C THR A 20 37.86 32.70 2.68
N ALA A 21 37.16 33.69 3.24
CA ALA A 21 37.47 35.10 3.04
C ALA A 21 38.62 35.52 3.99
N ALA A 22 39.67 36.12 3.44
CA ALA A 22 40.76 36.66 4.18
C ALA A 22 40.39 38.05 4.75
N THR A 23 40.54 38.22 6.05
CA THR A 23 40.53 39.55 6.68
C THR A 23 41.85 39.71 7.44
N THR A 24 42.65 40.66 6.98
CA THR A 24 43.90 41.10 7.57
C THR A 24 43.62 41.89 8.85
N PHE A 25 44.25 41.54 9.98
CA PHE A 25 44.45 42.45 11.11
C PHE A 25 45.87 42.36 11.69
N GLN A 26 46.36 43.55 12.02
CA GLN A 26 47.71 43.86 12.42
C GLN A 26 48.17 43.32 13.78
N ALA A 27 49.46 43.19 13.90
CA ALA A 27 50.21 42.74 15.05
C ALA A 27 50.05 43.70 16.27
N GLY A 28 49.77 43.12 17.41
CA GLY A 28 49.92 43.69 18.75
C GLY A 28 50.76 42.74 19.61
N ARG A 29 51.94 43.20 19.98
CA ARG A 29 52.89 42.58 20.93
C ARG A 29 52.30 42.64 22.33
N ARG A 30 52.22 41.49 23.04
CA ARG A 30 52.41 41.47 24.53
C ARG A 30 52.60 40.04 25.04
N THR A 31 53.78 39.85 25.70
CA THR A 31 54.15 39.16 26.93
C THR A 31 53.66 37.72 27.18
N SER A 32 54.69 36.90 27.41
CA SER A 32 54.75 35.55 27.90
C SER A 32 53.84 35.26 29.11
N GLU A 33 52.94 34.24 28.95
CA GLU A 33 52.48 33.47 30.08
C GLU A 33 52.33 32.01 29.65
N ASN A 34 52.66 31.12 30.61
CA ASN A 34 52.80 29.70 30.56
C ASN A 34 51.72 28.95 29.70
N VAL A 35 52.17 28.41 28.57
CA VAL A 35 51.40 27.39 27.85
C VAL A 35 51.70 26.05 28.52
N ALA A 36 50.73 25.55 29.29
CA ALA A 36 50.70 24.16 29.71
C ALA A 36 50.81 23.28 28.47
N ARG A 37 51.88 22.53 28.34
CA ARG A 37 52.07 21.51 27.30
C ARG A 37 50.98 20.47 27.48
N THR A 38 49.96 20.49 26.66
CA THR A 38 49.02 19.35 26.53
C THR A 38 49.83 18.15 26.07
N HIS A 39 50.07 17.22 27.00
CA HIS A 39 50.76 15.97 26.70
C HIS A 39 49.80 15.10 25.89
N TRP A 40 50.00 14.95 24.60
CA TRP A 40 49.30 13.97 23.78
C TRP A 40 49.71 12.59 24.26
N PRO A 41 48.74 11.71 24.59
CA PRO A 41 49.07 10.34 25.02
C PRO A 41 49.80 9.61 23.88
N SER A 42 50.79 8.80 24.23
CA SER A 42 51.55 7.97 23.28
C SER A 42 50.61 7.09 22.46
N LYS A 43 51.02 6.72 21.24
CA LYS A 43 50.20 5.82 20.37
C LYS A 43 49.80 4.51 21.07
N GLU A 44 50.62 4.04 22.02
CA GLU A 44 50.36 2.83 22.80
C GLU A 44 49.29 3.02 23.88
N GLN A 45 49.24 4.18 24.56
CA GLN A 45 48.17 4.52 25.50
C GLN A 45 46.82 4.77 24.79
N ALA A 46 46.82 5.41 23.62
CA ALA A 46 45.63 5.60 22.81
C ALA A 46 45.08 4.28 22.22
N ALA A 47 45.91 3.24 22.07
CA ALA A 47 45.50 1.92 21.63
C ALA A 47 44.89 1.07 22.75
N ALA A 48 45.32 1.28 24.01
CA ALA A 48 44.79 0.56 25.16
C ALA A 48 43.37 1.01 25.54
N ASP A 49 43.06 2.31 25.36
CA ASP A 49 41.73 2.85 25.66
C ASP A 49 40.70 2.61 24.54
N ARG A 50 41.11 2.08 23.38
CA ARG A 50 40.22 1.74 22.28
C ARG A 50 39.87 0.25 22.23
N ARG A 51 39.68 -0.40 23.36
CA ARG A 51 38.94 -1.65 23.34
C ARG A 51 37.48 -1.35 23.12
N PHE A 52 37.05 -1.49 21.85
CA PHE A 52 35.65 -1.67 21.56
C PHE A 52 35.18 -2.93 22.29
N ILE A 53 34.58 -2.73 23.46
CA ILE A 53 33.84 -3.79 24.11
C ILE A 53 32.57 -3.89 23.32
N PHE A 54 32.45 -4.88 22.43
CA PHE A 54 31.21 -5.28 21.81
C PHE A 54 30.32 -5.74 22.97
N GLN A 55 29.46 -4.88 23.45
CA GLN A 55 28.34 -5.32 24.28
C GLN A 55 27.38 -5.99 23.30
N ASP A 56 27.26 -7.32 23.40
CA ASP A 56 26.16 -8.01 22.74
C ASP A 56 24.86 -7.28 23.13
N PRO A 57 24.05 -6.83 22.17
CA PRO A 57 22.80 -6.20 22.52
C PRO A 57 21.97 -7.20 23.32
N THR A 58 21.79 -6.92 24.60
CA THR A 58 20.95 -7.70 25.52
C THR A 58 19.49 -7.63 25.14
N GLU A 59 19.14 -6.79 24.19
CA GLU A 59 17.79 -6.69 23.60
C GLU A 59 17.63 -7.76 22.52
N VAL A 60 16.65 -8.63 22.74
CA VAL A 60 16.18 -9.57 21.70
C VAL A 60 15.81 -8.78 20.46
N GLN A 61 16.63 -8.86 19.41
CA GLN A 61 16.33 -8.19 18.16
C GLN A 61 14.97 -8.68 17.65
N ARG A 62 14.01 -7.77 17.58
CA ARG A 62 12.68 -8.06 17.03
C ARG A 62 12.83 -8.44 15.55
N LYS A 63 12.43 -9.66 15.21
CA LYS A 63 12.50 -10.15 13.82
C LYS A 63 11.37 -9.54 12.99
N ILE A 64 11.69 -9.16 11.77
CA ILE A 64 10.67 -8.79 10.78
C ILE A 64 9.87 -10.06 10.43
N PRO A 65 8.53 -10.04 10.56
CA PRO A 65 7.70 -11.19 10.20
C PRO A 65 7.85 -11.54 8.70
N GLU A 66 7.88 -12.83 8.41
CA GLU A 66 7.84 -13.31 7.02
C GLU A 66 6.49 -12.98 6.39
N GLU A 67 6.52 -12.61 5.10
CA GLU A 67 5.30 -12.36 4.34
C GLU A 67 4.55 -13.67 4.10
N ARG A 68 3.28 -13.69 4.50
CA ARG A 68 2.38 -14.83 4.28
C ARG A 68 1.73 -14.72 2.90
N ILE A 69 1.78 -15.79 2.10
CA ILE A 69 1.08 -15.86 0.81
C ILE A 69 -0.20 -16.67 1.00
N ILE A 70 -1.34 -16.10 0.54
CA ILE A 70 -2.64 -16.76 0.52
C ILE A 70 -3.07 -16.87 -0.95
N ASP A 71 -2.97 -18.07 -1.53
CA ASP A 71 -3.26 -18.37 -2.93
C ASP A 71 -4.22 -19.54 -3.13
N LYS A 72 -4.60 -20.21 -2.05
CA LYS A 72 -5.51 -21.36 -2.08
C LYS A 72 -6.91 -20.96 -1.61
N GLU A 73 -7.90 -21.69 -2.11
CA GLU A 73 -9.27 -21.56 -1.63
C GLU A 73 -9.35 -21.87 -0.13
N GLY A 74 -10.09 -21.04 0.62
CA GLY A 74 -10.29 -21.26 2.04
C GLY A 74 -10.75 -20.05 2.83
N LEU A 75 -11.07 -20.31 4.08
CA LEU A 75 -11.34 -19.31 5.11
C LEU A 75 -10.10 -19.16 5.99
N TYR A 76 -9.61 -17.93 6.15
CA TYR A 76 -8.38 -17.61 6.86
C TYR A 76 -8.66 -16.62 7.99
N GLU A 77 -8.41 -17.03 9.22
CA GLU A 77 -8.26 -16.06 10.32
C GLU A 77 -6.86 -15.47 10.26
N ILE A 78 -6.78 -14.18 9.94
CA ILE A 78 -5.50 -13.50 9.72
C ILE A 78 -5.00 -12.78 10.96
N SER A 79 -5.89 -12.41 11.86
CA SER A 79 -5.55 -11.91 13.20
C SER A 79 -6.74 -12.04 14.15
N SER A 80 -6.42 -12.06 15.45
CA SER A 80 -7.37 -11.97 16.55
C SER A 80 -6.84 -10.96 17.57
N GLY A 81 -7.71 -10.11 18.10
CA GLY A 81 -7.32 -9.04 19.02
C GLY A 81 -8.53 -8.41 19.72
N PRO A 82 -8.30 -7.30 20.46
CA PRO A 82 -9.38 -6.61 21.17
C PRO A 82 -10.49 -6.08 20.28
N THR A 83 -10.20 -5.88 19.00
CA THR A 83 -11.13 -5.41 17.97
C THR A 83 -12.03 -6.50 17.44
N GLY A 84 -11.66 -7.77 17.65
CA GLY A 84 -12.31 -8.96 17.14
C GLY A 84 -11.38 -9.80 16.26
N ILE A 85 -11.97 -10.64 15.43
CA ILE A 85 -11.27 -11.52 14.50
C ILE A 85 -11.33 -10.92 13.11
N SER A 86 -10.16 -10.83 12.45
CA SER A 86 -10.06 -10.46 11.03
C SER A 86 -10.04 -11.71 10.18
N ARG A 87 -10.94 -11.80 9.19
CA ARG A 87 -11.12 -12.98 8.34
C ARG A 87 -11.05 -12.63 6.87
N LEU A 88 -10.49 -13.55 6.10
CA LEU A 88 -10.52 -13.55 4.64
C LEU A 88 -11.12 -14.86 4.16
N HIS A 89 -12.00 -14.78 3.17
CA HIS A 89 -12.47 -15.95 2.46
C HIS A 89 -12.07 -15.80 0.98
N LEU A 90 -11.19 -16.67 0.51
CA LEU A 90 -10.67 -16.64 -0.86
C LEU A 90 -11.30 -17.76 -1.68
N LYS A 91 -11.85 -17.41 -2.84
CA LYS A 91 -12.38 -18.33 -3.86
C LYS A 91 -11.76 -18.03 -5.21
N PRO A 92 -10.64 -18.68 -5.58
CA PRO A 92 -9.87 -18.36 -6.79
C PRO A 92 -10.63 -18.60 -8.10
N ARG A 93 -11.60 -19.50 -8.10
CA ARG A 93 -12.44 -19.83 -9.27
C ARG A 93 -13.92 -19.66 -8.94
N PHE A 94 -14.27 -18.47 -8.44
CA PHE A 94 -15.67 -18.15 -8.19
C PHE A 94 -16.48 -18.04 -9.49
N ILE A 95 -15.86 -17.47 -10.54
CA ILE A 95 -16.39 -17.49 -11.91
C ILE A 95 -15.42 -18.31 -12.77
N GLU A 96 -15.99 -19.25 -13.56
CA GLU A 96 -15.20 -20.07 -14.46
C GLU A 96 -14.55 -19.21 -15.57
N SER A 97 -13.34 -19.60 -16.01
CA SER A 97 -12.52 -18.77 -16.91
C SER A 97 -13.24 -18.26 -18.16
N LYS A 98 -13.94 -19.15 -18.87
CA LYS A 98 -14.65 -18.77 -20.12
C LYS A 98 -15.76 -17.76 -19.90
N GLU A 99 -16.46 -17.91 -18.80
CA GLU A 99 -17.52 -16.99 -18.41
C GLU A 99 -16.93 -15.66 -17.94
N ALA A 100 -15.85 -15.73 -17.17
CA ALA A 100 -15.12 -14.56 -16.73
C ALA A 100 -14.49 -13.77 -17.88
N ASP A 101 -13.98 -14.43 -18.93
CA ASP A 101 -13.47 -13.78 -20.14
C ASP A 101 -14.57 -12.94 -20.82
N TRP A 102 -15.76 -13.53 -21.01
CA TRP A 102 -16.91 -12.83 -21.57
C TRP A 102 -17.33 -11.65 -20.69
N MET A 103 -17.45 -11.86 -19.37
CA MET A 103 -17.81 -10.80 -18.42
C MET A 103 -16.80 -9.66 -18.44
N PHE A 104 -15.51 -9.98 -18.49
CA PHE A 104 -14.45 -8.97 -18.57
C PHE A 104 -14.62 -8.08 -19.79
N GLU A 105 -14.86 -8.67 -20.97
CA GLU A 105 -15.06 -7.91 -22.22
C GLU A 105 -16.28 -6.98 -22.16
N GLN A 106 -17.41 -7.47 -21.57
CA GLN A 106 -18.60 -6.64 -21.41
C GLN A 106 -18.33 -5.48 -20.43
N LEU A 107 -17.77 -5.76 -19.26
CA LEU A 107 -17.44 -4.75 -18.26
C LEU A 107 -16.44 -3.72 -18.78
N TYR A 108 -15.45 -4.19 -19.54
CA TYR A 108 -14.43 -3.31 -20.12
C TYR A 108 -15.04 -2.28 -21.07
N ARG A 109 -16.03 -2.67 -21.90
CA ARG A 109 -16.65 -1.85 -22.95
C ARG A 109 -17.83 -1.02 -22.45
N GLU A 110 -18.62 -1.55 -21.50
CA GLU A 110 -19.94 -0.99 -21.20
C GLU A 110 -19.98 -0.17 -19.92
N ILE A 111 -19.03 -0.37 -19.00
CA ILE A 111 -18.98 0.45 -17.78
C ILE A 111 -18.47 1.86 -18.12
N PRO A 112 -19.13 2.91 -17.61
CA PRO A 112 -18.75 4.30 -17.87
C PRO A 112 -17.53 4.71 -17.04
N TRP A 113 -16.38 4.20 -17.42
CA TRP A 113 -15.11 4.42 -16.73
C TRP A 113 -14.71 5.89 -16.72
N GLN A 114 -14.34 6.42 -15.56
CA GLN A 114 -13.89 7.79 -15.38
C GLN A 114 -12.58 7.83 -14.61
N GLN A 115 -11.66 8.70 -15.02
CA GLN A 115 -10.46 9.00 -14.24
C GLN A 115 -10.76 10.18 -13.32
N LYS A 116 -10.58 9.97 -12.02
CA LYS A 116 -10.81 11.00 -11.01
C LYS A 116 -9.56 11.82 -10.78
N SER A 117 -9.78 13.10 -10.45
CA SER A 117 -8.74 14.01 -9.99
C SER A 117 -8.96 14.30 -8.51
N ASN A 118 -7.90 14.19 -7.73
CA ASN A 118 -7.88 14.53 -6.31
C ASN A 118 -6.83 15.61 -6.04
N ILE A 119 -6.90 16.24 -4.87
CA ILE A 119 -5.93 17.24 -4.43
C ILE A 119 -5.04 16.57 -3.38
N GLY A 120 -3.76 16.40 -3.71
CA GLY A 120 -2.74 15.92 -2.80
C GLY A 120 -1.93 17.07 -2.17
N LYS A 121 -0.90 16.72 -1.40
CA LYS A 121 0.00 17.71 -0.78
C LYS A 121 0.73 18.59 -1.80
N ASP A 122 1.04 18.02 -2.97
CA ASP A 122 1.79 18.68 -4.05
C ASP A 122 0.87 19.27 -5.14
N GLY A 123 -0.44 19.35 -4.88
CA GLY A 123 -1.44 19.88 -5.81
C GLY A 123 -2.37 18.81 -6.41
N PRO A 124 -3.12 19.16 -7.47
CA PRO A 124 -4.07 18.24 -8.09
C PRO A 124 -3.32 17.11 -8.80
N TYR A 125 -3.80 15.88 -8.61
CA TYR A 125 -3.31 14.69 -9.31
C TYR A 125 -4.46 13.84 -9.80
N GLN A 126 -4.21 13.05 -10.85
CA GLN A 126 -5.16 12.06 -11.35
C GLN A 126 -4.93 10.73 -10.65
N GLU A 127 -6.01 10.11 -10.18
CA GLU A 127 -5.90 8.77 -9.62
C GLU A 127 -5.35 7.80 -10.67
N PRO A 128 -4.37 6.96 -10.30
CA PRO A 128 -3.77 5.99 -11.22
C PRO A 128 -4.68 4.75 -11.37
N ARG A 129 -5.90 4.95 -11.79
CA ARG A 129 -6.92 3.97 -12.17
C ARG A 129 -8.15 4.67 -12.70
N LEU A 130 -9.03 3.92 -13.35
CA LEU A 130 -10.38 4.40 -13.71
C LEU A 130 -11.39 3.81 -12.74
N THR A 131 -12.47 4.54 -12.49
CA THR A 131 -13.53 4.12 -11.56
C THR A 131 -14.92 4.34 -12.12
N ALA A 132 -15.88 3.56 -11.63
CA ALA A 132 -17.31 3.79 -11.76
C ALA A 132 -18.01 3.39 -10.46
N TRP A 133 -19.10 4.08 -10.13
CA TRP A 133 -19.86 3.85 -8.91
C TRP A 133 -21.30 3.46 -9.21
N TYR A 134 -21.83 2.52 -8.42
CA TYR A 134 -23.23 2.11 -8.43
C TYR A 134 -23.73 2.01 -6.98
N GLY A 135 -24.87 2.63 -6.73
CA GLY A 135 -25.51 2.67 -5.42
C GLY A 135 -26.51 3.80 -5.29
N GLN A 136 -27.52 3.64 -4.43
CA GLN A 136 -28.53 4.67 -4.20
C GLN A 136 -27.97 5.87 -3.41
N LEU A 137 -26.95 5.65 -2.59
CA LEU A 137 -26.30 6.68 -1.79
C LEU A 137 -25.05 7.18 -2.50
N SER A 138 -24.73 8.45 -2.27
CA SER A 138 -23.42 8.99 -2.62
C SER A 138 -22.38 8.39 -1.66
N TYR A 139 -21.16 8.24 -2.14
CA TYR A 139 -20.07 7.68 -1.34
C TYR A 139 -18.84 8.58 -1.43
N THR A 140 -18.32 8.98 -0.28
CA THR A 140 -17.11 9.80 -0.20
C THR A 140 -15.94 8.94 0.24
N TYR A 141 -14.91 8.87 -0.58
CA TYR A 141 -13.68 8.13 -0.34
C TYR A 141 -12.47 9.03 -0.62
N SER A 142 -11.53 9.11 0.31
CA SER A 142 -10.32 9.94 0.18
C SER A 142 -10.57 11.38 -0.30
N GLY A 143 -11.64 12.01 0.19
CA GLY A 143 -12.01 13.39 -0.18
C GLY A 143 -12.67 13.55 -1.56
N SER A 144 -12.91 12.46 -2.27
CA SER A 144 -13.64 12.44 -3.56
C SER A 144 -15.01 11.84 -3.37
N THR A 145 -16.06 12.60 -3.69
CA THR A 145 -17.45 12.13 -3.60
C THR A 145 -17.91 11.54 -4.94
N MET A 146 -18.42 10.33 -4.88
CA MET A 146 -19.11 9.66 -5.97
C MET A 146 -20.60 9.91 -5.82
N LYS A 147 -21.21 10.46 -6.86
CA LYS A 147 -22.65 10.72 -6.88
C LYS A 147 -23.41 9.39 -6.93
N SER A 148 -24.59 9.37 -6.32
CA SER A 148 -25.56 8.29 -6.42
C SER A 148 -25.78 7.87 -7.88
N ASN A 149 -25.76 6.58 -8.14
CA ASN A 149 -26.09 5.95 -9.41
C ASN A 149 -26.90 4.68 -9.15
N PRO A 150 -28.22 4.77 -9.07
CA PRO A 150 -29.10 3.63 -8.77
C PRO A 150 -29.32 2.70 -9.98
N HIS A 151 -28.88 3.10 -11.18
CA HIS A 151 -29.10 2.34 -12.40
C HIS A 151 -27.96 1.35 -12.63
N TRP A 152 -28.08 0.19 -12.00
CA TRP A 152 -27.09 -0.86 -12.12
C TRP A 152 -27.08 -1.47 -13.52
N HIS A 153 -25.88 -1.73 -14.02
CA HIS A 153 -25.69 -2.53 -15.22
C HIS A 153 -26.18 -3.96 -14.97
N PRO A 154 -26.94 -4.62 -15.90
CA PRO A 154 -27.52 -5.93 -15.67
C PRO A 154 -26.52 -6.99 -15.21
N LEU A 155 -25.34 -7.02 -15.82
CA LEU A 155 -24.26 -7.92 -15.43
C LEU A 155 -23.78 -7.69 -13.98
N LEU A 156 -23.69 -6.44 -13.55
CA LEU A 156 -23.30 -6.11 -12.17
C LEU A 156 -24.36 -6.53 -11.15
N SER A 157 -25.65 -6.40 -11.49
CA SER A 157 -26.75 -6.89 -10.66
C SER A 157 -26.72 -8.41 -10.52
N MET A 158 -26.53 -9.12 -11.62
CA MET A 158 -26.42 -10.58 -11.63
C MET A 158 -25.23 -11.06 -10.77
N LEU A 159 -24.06 -10.42 -10.89
CA LEU A 159 -22.89 -10.75 -10.09
C LEU A 159 -23.12 -10.47 -8.60
N LYS A 160 -23.79 -9.36 -8.27
CA LYS A 160 -24.18 -9.04 -6.90
C LYS A 160 -25.05 -10.14 -6.31
N ASP A 161 -26.12 -10.52 -7.01
CA ASP A 161 -27.08 -11.54 -6.55
C ASP A 161 -26.38 -12.91 -6.33
N HIS A 162 -25.48 -13.29 -7.24
CA HIS A 162 -24.70 -14.52 -7.12
C HIS A 162 -23.76 -14.51 -5.89
N ILE A 163 -23.10 -13.35 -5.62
CA ILE A 163 -22.26 -13.20 -4.43
C ILE A 163 -23.13 -13.25 -3.16
N GLU A 164 -24.28 -12.60 -3.14
CA GLU A 164 -25.22 -12.59 -2.01
C GLU A 164 -25.76 -13.98 -1.70
N GLU A 165 -26.15 -14.74 -2.73
CA GLU A 165 -26.60 -16.13 -2.59
C GLU A 165 -25.51 -17.02 -1.98
N LEU A 166 -24.26 -16.89 -2.45
CA LEU A 166 -23.16 -17.70 -1.96
C LEU A 166 -22.77 -17.37 -0.52
N THR A 167 -22.79 -16.07 -0.17
CA THR A 167 -22.17 -15.56 1.06
C THR A 167 -23.18 -15.35 2.19
N GLY A 168 -24.47 -15.20 1.87
CA GLY A 168 -25.52 -14.82 2.80
C GLY A 168 -25.47 -13.34 3.23
N TYR A 169 -24.54 -12.55 2.69
CA TYR A 169 -24.48 -11.11 2.91
C TYR A 169 -25.25 -10.35 1.85
N THR A 170 -25.64 -9.13 2.14
CA THR A 170 -26.33 -8.24 1.19
C THR A 170 -25.49 -6.99 0.94
N PHE A 171 -25.50 -6.51 -0.30
CA PHE A 171 -24.75 -5.35 -0.75
C PHE A 171 -25.66 -4.37 -1.47
N ASN A 172 -25.51 -3.07 -1.18
CA ASN A 172 -26.31 -2.02 -1.81
C ASN A 172 -25.47 -1.06 -2.68
N SER A 173 -24.17 -1.31 -2.77
CA SER A 173 -23.26 -0.44 -3.49
C SER A 173 -22.07 -1.22 -4.08
N LEU A 174 -21.49 -0.63 -5.12
CA LEU A 174 -20.39 -1.20 -5.86
C LEU A 174 -19.44 -0.11 -6.35
N LEU A 175 -18.18 -0.24 -6.01
CA LEU A 175 -17.09 0.50 -6.63
C LEU A 175 -16.39 -0.38 -7.66
N CYS A 176 -16.47 0.01 -8.93
CA CYS A 176 -15.69 -0.60 -9.99
C CYS A 176 -14.34 0.12 -10.11
N ASN A 177 -13.25 -0.62 -10.18
CA ASN A 177 -11.90 -0.12 -10.42
C ASN A 177 -11.33 -0.79 -11.67
N MET A 178 -10.74 -0.02 -12.58
CA MET A 178 -9.99 -0.54 -13.72
C MET A 178 -8.53 -0.08 -13.62
N TYR A 179 -7.64 -1.04 -13.56
CA TYR A 179 -6.19 -0.87 -13.65
C TYR A 179 -5.77 -1.19 -15.08
N ARG A 180 -5.38 -0.18 -15.84
CA ARG A 180 -5.12 -0.28 -17.30
C ARG A 180 -3.83 -1.02 -17.61
N ASN A 181 -2.84 -0.89 -16.70
CA ASN A 181 -1.50 -1.44 -16.89
C ASN A 181 -0.73 -1.50 -15.57
N CYS A 182 0.56 -1.78 -15.63
CA CYS A 182 1.47 -1.87 -14.47
C CYS A 182 1.60 -0.57 -13.64
N LYS A 183 1.32 0.60 -14.23
CA LYS A 183 1.44 1.91 -13.56
C LYS A 183 0.21 2.25 -12.73
N ASP A 184 -0.93 1.66 -13.02
CA ASP A 184 -2.16 1.86 -12.26
C ASP A 184 -2.10 1.09 -10.95
N SER A 185 -2.58 1.73 -9.88
CA SER A 185 -2.45 1.26 -8.50
C SER A 185 -3.47 1.91 -7.57
N ILE A 186 -3.59 1.37 -6.37
CA ILE A 186 -4.18 2.03 -5.22
C ILE A 186 -3.25 1.84 -4.04
N ASP A 187 -2.96 2.92 -3.32
CA ASP A 187 -2.03 2.89 -2.19
C ASP A 187 -2.67 2.33 -0.91
N TRP A 188 -1.89 2.22 0.17
CA TRP A 188 -2.31 1.69 1.45
C TRP A 188 -3.51 2.43 2.02
N HIS A 189 -4.60 1.71 2.24
CA HIS A 189 -5.86 2.20 2.82
C HIS A 189 -6.60 1.08 3.54
N SER A 190 -7.64 1.44 4.25
CA SER A 190 -8.69 0.55 4.74
C SER A 190 -10.03 1.07 4.26
N ASP A 191 -11.00 0.21 4.07
CA ASP A 191 -12.40 0.59 3.82
C ASP A 191 -13.09 0.75 5.19
N ASP A 192 -12.76 1.83 5.90
CA ASP A 192 -13.19 2.10 7.28
C ASP A 192 -13.97 3.41 7.44
N GLU A 193 -14.54 3.93 6.36
CA GLU A 193 -15.39 5.11 6.38
C GLU A 193 -16.63 4.86 7.28
N PRO A 194 -17.08 5.87 8.04
CA PRO A 194 -18.23 5.75 8.94
C PRO A 194 -19.50 5.23 8.26
N SER A 195 -19.70 5.59 6.99
CA SER A 195 -20.84 5.13 6.18
C SER A 195 -20.84 3.63 5.87
N LEU A 196 -19.74 2.92 6.10
CA LEU A 196 -19.65 1.46 5.95
C LEU A 196 -19.96 0.71 7.24
N GLY A 197 -20.14 1.41 8.36
CA GLY A 197 -20.37 0.81 9.66
C GLY A 197 -19.13 0.29 10.37
N ARG A 198 -19.32 -0.42 11.51
CA ARG A 198 -18.20 -0.77 12.40
C ARG A 198 -17.32 -1.93 11.91
N SER A 199 -17.88 -2.85 11.18
CA SER A 199 -17.20 -4.07 10.71
C SER A 199 -17.75 -4.43 9.34
N PRO A 200 -17.40 -3.63 8.31
CA PRO A 200 -17.96 -3.85 6.99
C PRO A 200 -17.48 -5.17 6.39
N VAL A 201 -18.42 -5.87 5.75
CA VAL A 201 -18.10 -6.98 4.88
C VAL A 201 -17.89 -6.44 3.47
N ILE A 202 -16.73 -6.75 2.90
CA ILE A 202 -16.35 -6.31 1.58
C ILE A 202 -16.16 -7.52 0.67
N ALA A 203 -16.89 -7.58 -0.44
CA ALA A 203 -16.69 -8.59 -1.46
C ALA A 203 -15.95 -7.99 -2.67
N SER A 204 -14.81 -8.57 -3.00
CA SER A 204 -13.90 -8.08 -4.04
C SER A 204 -13.76 -9.13 -5.14
N LEU A 205 -14.39 -8.92 -6.29
CA LEU A 205 -14.35 -9.81 -7.44
C LEU A 205 -13.40 -9.24 -8.52
N SER A 206 -12.49 -10.08 -9.02
CA SER A 206 -11.42 -9.67 -9.94
C SER A 206 -11.57 -10.31 -11.31
N PHE A 207 -11.35 -9.52 -12.36
CA PHE A 207 -11.33 -9.96 -13.75
C PHE A 207 -10.08 -9.45 -14.48
N GLY A 208 -9.62 -10.18 -15.48
CA GLY A 208 -8.47 -9.84 -16.31
C GLY A 208 -7.14 -10.23 -15.67
N GLU A 209 -6.13 -9.37 -15.79
CA GLU A 209 -4.76 -9.66 -15.33
C GLU A 209 -4.68 -9.89 -13.82
N THR A 210 -3.91 -10.88 -13.41
CA THR A 210 -3.62 -11.12 -12.00
C THR A 210 -2.80 -10.00 -11.39
N ARG A 211 -3.26 -9.41 -10.29
CA ARG A 211 -2.51 -8.41 -9.52
C ARG A 211 -2.38 -8.86 -8.07
N ASN A 212 -1.26 -8.54 -7.46
CA ASN A 212 -1.06 -8.77 -6.05
C ASN A 212 -1.92 -7.79 -5.22
N PHE A 213 -2.73 -8.33 -4.33
CA PHE A 213 -3.40 -7.60 -3.27
C PHE A 213 -2.54 -7.78 -2.02
N GLU A 214 -1.91 -6.71 -1.60
CA GLU A 214 -1.03 -6.72 -0.44
C GLU A 214 -1.77 -6.18 0.77
N MET A 215 -1.58 -6.84 1.91
CA MET A 215 -2.12 -6.41 3.20
C MET A 215 -1.01 -6.23 4.21
N ARG A 216 -1.16 -5.25 5.10
CA ARG A 216 -0.31 -5.05 6.26
C ARG A 216 -1.14 -4.77 7.50
N LYS A 217 -0.77 -5.37 8.62
CA LYS A 217 -1.42 -5.11 9.89
C LYS A 217 -1.09 -3.72 10.38
N LYS A 218 -2.08 -2.99 10.87
CA LYS A 218 -1.85 -1.67 11.47
C LYS A 218 -1.01 -1.88 12.75
N PRO A 219 0.07 -1.10 12.94
CA PRO A 219 0.86 -1.20 14.16
C PRO A 219 0.06 -0.68 15.36
N PRO A 220 0.39 -1.11 16.58
CA PRO A 220 -0.21 -0.55 17.77
C PRO A 220 0.11 0.95 17.90
N PRO A 221 -0.72 1.73 18.60
CA PRO A 221 -0.57 3.19 18.70
C PRO A 221 0.80 3.65 19.21
N GLU A 222 1.44 2.84 20.04
CA GLU A 222 2.76 3.10 20.63
C GLU A 222 3.87 3.15 19.57
N GLU A 223 3.72 2.40 18.49
CA GLU A 223 4.68 2.35 17.37
C GLU A 223 4.55 3.54 16.39
N LYS A 224 3.63 4.50 16.66
CA LYS A 224 3.47 5.76 15.91
C LYS A 224 3.45 5.61 14.37
N GLY A 225 2.85 4.51 13.89
CA GLY A 225 2.75 4.23 12.45
C GLY A 225 3.99 3.62 11.82
N ASP A 226 4.92 3.05 12.60
CA ASP A 226 6.02 2.25 12.08
C ASP A 226 5.52 0.86 11.64
N TYR A 227 5.61 0.59 10.34
CA TYR A 227 5.21 -0.68 9.72
C TYR A 227 6.39 -1.64 9.51
N THR A 228 7.57 -1.38 10.08
CA THR A 228 8.78 -2.21 9.89
C THR A 228 8.53 -3.64 10.33
N TYR A 229 7.87 -3.82 11.47
CA TYR A 229 7.57 -5.12 12.06
C TYR A 229 6.12 -5.57 11.88
N ALA A 230 5.37 -4.93 10.98
CA ALA A 230 4.01 -5.29 10.72
C ALA A 230 3.91 -6.62 9.95
N GLU A 231 2.98 -7.47 10.36
CA GLU A 231 2.60 -8.66 9.59
C GLU A 231 2.13 -8.27 8.18
N ARG A 232 2.54 -9.05 7.18
CA ARG A 232 2.22 -8.82 5.77
C ARG A 232 1.62 -10.06 5.15
N ILE A 233 0.62 -9.82 4.29
CA ILE A 233 -0.04 -10.88 3.52
C ILE A 233 -0.06 -10.44 2.06
N ARG A 234 0.20 -11.37 1.16
CA ARG A 234 0.07 -11.20 -0.28
C ARG A 234 -0.93 -12.19 -0.83
N ILE A 235 -1.88 -11.71 -1.61
CA ILE A 235 -2.94 -12.51 -2.23
C ILE A 235 -2.91 -12.23 -3.73
N PRO A 236 -2.52 -13.18 -4.58
CA PRO A 236 -2.62 -13.03 -6.02
C PRO A 236 -4.09 -13.15 -6.43
N LEU A 237 -4.73 -12.02 -6.77
CA LEU A 237 -6.12 -11.98 -7.21
C LEU A 237 -6.18 -12.23 -8.72
N SER A 238 -6.46 -13.47 -9.07
CA SER A 238 -6.56 -13.95 -10.44
C SER A 238 -7.93 -13.66 -11.07
N HIS A 239 -8.02 -13.98 -12.36
CA HIS A 239 -9.25 -13.86 -13.14
C HIS A 239 -10.38 -14.75 -12.60
N GLY A 240 -11.57 -14.17 -12.38
CA GLY A 240 -12.73 -14.85 -11.77
C GLY A 240 -12.63 -15.09 -10.26
N CYS A 241 -11.61 -14.51 -9.59
CA CYS A 241 -11.37 -14.70 -8.16
C CYS A 241 -12.22 -13.76 -7.30
N LEU A 242 -12.87 -14.31 -6.28
CA LEU A 242 -13.58 -13.58 -5.24
C LEU A 242 -12.80 -13.64 -3.93
N LEU A 243 -12.60 -12.46 -3.32
CA LEU A 243 -12.07 -12.29 -1.97
C LEU A 243 -13.12 -11.59 -1.11
N LEU A 244 -13.51 -12.22 0.02
CA LEU A 244 -14.26 -11.52 1.06
C LEU A 244 -13.32 -11.11 2.18
N MET A 245 -13.55 -9.91 2.70
CA MET A 245 -12.90 -9.37 3.90
C MET A 245 -13.97 -9.15 4.96
N GLU A 246 -13.81 -9.74 6.14
CA GLU A 246 -14.83 -9.82 7.17
C GLU A 246 -14.29 -9.49 8.56
N GLY A 247 -15.19 -9.24 9.50
CA GLY A 247 -14.87 -8.98 10.89
C GLY A 247 -14.07 -7.70 11.09
N SER A 248 -12.97 -7.78 11.82
CA SER A 248 -12.11 -6.62 12.11
C SER A 248 -11.09 -6.28 11.01
N THR A 249 -11.21 -6.90 9.82
CA THR A 249 -10.20 -6.76 8.76
C THR A 249 -9.95 -5.29 8.39
N GLN A 250 -10.99 -4.49 8.21
CA GLN A 250 -10.80 -3.07 7.84
C GLN A 250 -10.29 -2.21 9.00
N LYS A 251 -10.55 -2.64 10.23
CA LYS A 251 -10.08 -1.94 11.43
C LYS A 251 -8.61 -2.20 11.72
N ASP A 252 -8.16 -3.46 11.53
CA ASP A 252 -6.84 -3.92 11.94
C ASP A 252 -5.81 -3.94 10.81
N TRP A 253 -6.26 -3.94 9.55
CA TRP A 253 -5.41 -4.08 8.39
C TRP A 253 -5.58 -2.95 7.39
N GLN A 254 -4.51 -2.63 6.70
CA GLN A 254 -4.52 -1.86 5.46
C GLN A 254 -4.24 -2.78 4.28
N HIS A 255 -4.72 -2.38 3.11
CA HIS A 255 -4.47 -3.09 1.88
C HIS A 255 -4.15 -2.14 0.71
N ARG A 256 -3.53 -2.69 -0.33
CA ARG A 256 -3.20 -1.96 -1.56
C ARG A 256 -3.14 -2.90 -2.77
N VAL A 257 -3.17 -2.30 -3.96
CA VAL A 257 -2.70 -2.90 -5.22
C VAL A 257 -1.51 -2.08 -5.69
N PRO A 258 -0.27 -2.57 -5.55
CA PRO A 258 0.92 -1.79 -5.85
C PRO A 258 1.08 -1.59 -7.37
N LYS A 259 1.87 -0.57 -7.76
CA LYS A 259 2.45 -0.52 -9.10
C LYS A 259 3.35 -1.72 -9.31
N GLU A 260 3.43 -2.19 -10.55
CA GLU A 260 4.34 -3.28 -10.90
C GLU A 260 5.43 -2.81 -11.85
N TYR A 261 6.53 -3.53 -11.86
CA TYR A 261 7.69 -3.18 -12.67
C TYR A 261 7.54 -3.63 -14.14
N HIS A 262 6.92 -4.80 -14.34
CA HIS A 262 6.69 -5.37 -15.67
C HIS A 262 5.34 -4.96 -16.22
N ASP A 263 5.24 -4.90 -17.54
CA ASP A 263 3.96 -4.60 -18.20
C ASP A 263 2.88 -5.59 -17.81
N ARG A 264 1.66 -5.07 -17.65
CA ARG A 264 0.46 -5.81 -17.28
C ARG A 264 -0.69 -5.46 -18.20
N ASN A 265 -1.51 -6.45 -18.47
CA ASN A 265 -2.79 -6.24 -19.14
C ASN A 265 -3.82 -5.59 -18.19
N PRO A 266 -4.94 -5.11 -18.71
CA PRO A 266 -5.98 -4.54 -17.89
C PRO A 266 -6.57 -5.53 -16.88
N ARG A 267 -6.88 -5.01 -15.68
CA ARG A 267 -7.61 -5.70 -14.61
C ARG A 267 -8.80 -4.88 -14.19
N ILE A 268 -9.95 -5.52 -14.05
CA ILE A 268 -11.15 -4.93 -13.43
C ILE A 268 -11.33 -5.56 -12.04
N ASN A 269 -11.67 -4.72 -11.07
CA ASN A 269 -12.04 -5.15 -9.75
C ASN A 269 -13.39 -4.55 -9.38
N LEU A 270 -14.29 -5.39 -8.93
CA LEU A 270 -15.63 -5.04 -8.46
C LEU A 270 -15.67 -5.19 -6.95
N THR A 271 -15.83 -4.08 -6.23
CA THR A 271 -15.83 -4.05 -4.76
C THR A 271 -17.23 -3.73 -4.24
N PHE A 272 -17.93 -4.76 -3.81
CA PHE A 272 -19.30 -4.67 -3.26
C PHE A 272 -19.25 -4.34 -1.77
N ARG A 273 -20.12 -3.41 -1.35
CA ARG A 273 -20.21 -2.91 0.04
C ARG A 273 -21.66 -2.62 0.41
N THR A 274 -21.93 -2.53 1.71
CA THR A 274 -23.16 -1.95 2.23
C THR A 274 -22.85 -0.58 2.79
N VAL A 275 -23.42 0.46 2.15
CA VAL A 275 -23.31 1.85 2.57
C VAL A 275 -24.58 2.22 3.32
N TYR A 276 -24.43 2.84 4.48
CA TYR A 276 -25.51 3.35 5.31
C TYR A 276 -25.66 4.86 5.12
N PRO A 277 -26.87 5.41 5.25
CA PRO A 277 -27.05 6.87 5.27
C PRO A 277 -26.19 7.51 6.36
N GLU A 278 -25.66 8.68 6.09
CA GLU A 278 -25.04 9.51 7.13
C GLU A 278 -26.10 9.88 8.17
N ALA A 279 -25.76 9.72 9.45
CA ALA A 279 -26.66 9.98 10.57
C ALA A 279 -26.82 11.47 10.83
#